data_8fa671841dfa0492d1431c98e2325ed9
#
_entry.id   8fa671841dfa0492d1431c98e2325ed9
#
_cell.length_a   1.000
_cell.length_b   1.000
_cell.length_c   1.000
_cell.angle_alpha   90.00
_cell.angle_beta   90.00
_cell.angle_gamma   90.00
#
_symmetry.space_group_name_H-M   'P 1'
#
loop_
_entity.id
_entity.type
_entity.pdbx_description
1 polymer ?
#
loop_
_entity_poly.entity_id
_entity_poly.type
_entity_poly.pdbx_seq_one_letter_code
_entity_poly.pdbx_strand_id
1 'polypeptide(L)'
;TNLAPDSLRAVHPLGRSPVLSTPDGAIAESGAIVEYLVRHYASESFCSPTEGEALQQYLFWLHFAEGSLMPPLVANLVLEKARQKGAKPFFIKPITNKLVDGILNAYYGPNLAQSLRYVESYLASHTWFAGDEPTGADVQMIFPLESLVASGKAKDFAAIQGYVKRVHARPAYQQALAKGGEYAYA
;
A
#
# COMPACT_ATOMS: atom_id res chain seq x y z
N THR A 1 -13.16 -19.86 3.37
CA THR A 1 -12.73 -19.40 2.03
C THR A 1 -12.33 -17.94 2.14
N ASN A 2 -11.25 -17.55 1.46
CA ASN A 2 -10.84 -16.15 1.36
C ASN A 2 -11.69 -15.37 0.31
N LEU A 3 -12.90 -15.80 0.07
CA LEU A 3 -13.83 -15.16 -0.85
C LEU A 3 -14.68 -14.14 -0.09
N ALA A 4 -14.98 -13.06 -0.77
CA ALA A 4 -15.82 -12.00 -0.22
C ALA A 4 -17.20 -12.54 0.20
N PRO A 5 -17.77 -12.07 1.30
CA PRO A 5 -19.14 -12.40 1.68
C PRO A 5 -20.13 -11.84 0.66
N ASP A 6 -21.29 -12.47 0.55
CA ASP A 6 -22.32 -12.06 -0.41
C ASP A 6 -22.84 -10.65 -0.15
N SER A 7 -22.83 -10.20 1.12
CA SER A 7 -23.15 -8.82 1.49
C SER A 7 -22.25 -7.79 0.82
N LEU A 8 -20.94 -8.07 0.68
CA LEU A 8 -20.01 -7.17 0.00
C LEU A 8 -20.19 -7.23 -1.53
N ARG A 9 -20.53 -8.40 -2.07
CA ARG A 9 -20.85 -8.56 -3.50
C ARG A 9 -22.14 -7.86 -3.89
N ALA A 10 -23.09 -7.75 -2.97
CA ALA A 10 -24.30 -6.97 -3.17
C ALA A 10 -24.03 -5.45 -3.28
N VAL A 11 -22.97 -4.95 -2.63
CA VAL A 11 -22.55 -3.55 -2.75
C VAL A 11 -21.79 -3.31 -4.06
N HIS A 12 -20.84 -4.20 -4.41
CA HIS A 12 -20.06 -4.10 -5.65
C HIS A 12 -19.73 -5.51 -6.17
N PRO A 13 -19.94 -5.80 -7.47
CA PRO A 13 -19.79 -7.16 -8.03
C PRO A 13 -18.44 -7.83 -7.81
N LEU A 14 -17.35 -7.05 -7.74
CA LEU A 14 -16.01 -7.57 -7.44
C LEU A 14 -15.90 -8.15 -6.04
N GLY A 15 -16.76 -7.73 -5.09
CA GLY A 15 -16.69 -8.19 -3.71
C GLY A 15 -15.34 -7.90 -3.05
N ARG A 16 -14.72 -6.78 -3.36
CA ARG A 16 -13.45 -6.34 -2.80
C ARG A 16 -13.64 -5.17 -1.85
N SER A 17 -12.81 -5.08 -0.83
CA SER A 17 -12.70 -3.95 0.09
C SER A 17 -11.37 -3.23 -0.19
N PRO A 18 -11.34 -1.87 -0.13
CA PRO A 18 -12.44 -0.98 0.23
C PRO A 18 -13.46 -0.77 -0.89
N VAL A 19 -14.69 -0.39 -0.51
CA VAL A 19 -15.77 0.08 -1.39
C VAL A 19 -16.39 1.33 -0.78
N LEU A 20 -16.57 2.36 -1.58
CA LEU A 20 -17.25 3.59 -1.21
C LEU A 20 -18.62 3.64 -1.90
N SER A 21 -19.70 3.75 -1.11
CA SER A 21 -21.03 4.03 -1.64
C SER A 21 -21.24 5.54 -1.79
N THR A 22 -21.70 5.97 -2.94
CA THR A 22 -22.02 7.36 -3.27
C THR A 22 -23.46 7.46 -3.78
N PRO A 23 -24.04 8.66 -3.91
CA PRO A 23 -25.35 8.83 -4.54
C PRO A 23 -25.43 8.28 -5.98
N ASP A 24 -24.31 8.28 -6.69
CA ASP A 24 -24.22 7.84 -8.10
C ASP A 24 -23.85 6.36 -8.25
N GLY A 25 -23.65 5.65 -7.15
CA GLY A 25 -23.29 4.22 -7.15
C GLY A 25 -22.11 3.87 -6.24
N ALA A 26 -21.57 2.67 -6.41
CA ALA A 26 -20.45 2.18 -5.61
C ALA A 26 -19.13 2.29 -6.37
N ILE A 27 -18.10 2.81 -5.71
CA ILE A 27 -16.72 2.91 -6.23
C ILE A 27 -15.87 1.87 -5.51
N ALA A 28 -15.23 0.98 -6.27
CA ALA A 28 -14.15 0.11 -5.81
C ALA A 28 -12.79 0.64 -6.30
N GLU A 29 -11.71 0.01 -5.87
CA GLU A 29 -10.31 0.40 -6.08
C GLU A 29 -9.88 1.57 -5.18
N SER A 30 -8.87 1.33 -4.33
CA SER A 30 -8.41 2.30 -3.34
C SER A 30 -7.97 3.64 -3.96
N GLY A 31 -7.24 3.61 -5.07
CA GLY A 31 -6.83 4.81 -5.79
C GLY A 31 -7.99 5.64 -6.31
N ALA A 32 -9.03 4.99 -6.88
CA ALA A 32 -10.23 5.67 -7.35
C ALA A 32 -11.02 6.30 -6.19
N ILE A 33 -11.10 5.59 -5.05
CA ILE A 33 -11.76 6.11 -3.84
C ILE A 33 -11.00 7.31 -3.30
N VAL A 34 -9.68 7.25 -3.21
CA VAL A 34 -8.83 8.37 -2.76
C VAL A 34 -9.03 9.58 -3.67
N GLU A 35 -8.96 9.41 -4.99
CA GLU A 35 -9.18 10.49 -5.96
C GLU A 35 -10.58 11.11 -5.81
N TYR A 36 -11.61 10.29 -5.69
CA TYR A 36 -12.98 10.76 -5.51
C TYR A 36 -13.11 11.59 -4.22
N LEU A 37 -12.57 11.08 -3.10
CA LEU A 37 -12.65 11.78 -1.82
C LEU A 37 -11.86 13.09 -1.82
N VAL A 38 -10.67 13.11 -2.42
CA VAL A 38 -9.86 14.33 -2.53
C VAL A 38 -10.59 15.38 -3.37
N ARG A 39 -11.14 15.01 -4.52
CA ARG A 39 -11.85 15.96 -5.40
C ARG A 39 -13.13 16.55 -4.81
N HIS A 40 -13.82 15.79 -3.96
CA HIS A 40 -15.15 16.20 -3.47
C HIS A 40 -15.15 16.73 -2.04
N TYR A 41 -14.16 16.34 -1.23
CA TYR A 41 -14.20 16.57 0.22
C TYR A 41 -12.91 17.12 0.80
N ALA A 42 -11.81 17.17 0.04
CA ALA A 42 -10.57 17.69 0.57
C ALA A 42 -10.62 19.21 0.77
N SER A 43 -9.94 19.67 1.82
CA SER A 43 -9.66 21.10 2.02
C SER A 43 -8.60 21.58 1.02
N GLU A 44 -8.47 22.90 0.86
CA GLU A 44 -7.43 23.51 0.02
C GLU A 44 -6.02 23.02 0.38
N SER A 45 -5.76 22.71 1.65
CA SER A 45 -4.47 22.19 2.14
C SER A 45 -4.26 20.70 1.87
N PHE A 46 -5.21 20.00 1.25
CA PHE A 46 -5.12 18.57 0.93
C PHE A 46 -5.67 18.27 -0.48
N CYS A 47 -5.57 19.19 -1.40
CA CYS A 47 -6.05 19.00 -2.77
C CYS A 47 -4.98 18.34 -3.67
N SER A 48 -5.44 17.67 -4.72
CA SER A 48 -4.53 17.17 -5.75
C SER A 48 -3.87 18.37 -6.49
N PRO A 49 -2.56 18.32 -6.73
CA PRO A 49 -1.90 19.28 -7.62
C PRO A 49 -2.54 19.25 -9.01
N THR A 50 -2.68 20.42 -9.64
CA THR A 50 -3.37 20.56 -10.94
C THR A 50 -2.43 20.73 -12.11
N GLU A 51 -1.16 21.05 -11.89
CA GLU A 51 -0.18 21.31 -12.95
C GLU A 51 1.26 21.10 -12.48
N GLY A 52 2.18 21.17 -13.42
CA GLY A 52 3.63 21.17 -13.16
C GLY A 52 4.18 19.85 -12.63
N GLU A 53 5.35 19.93 -12.00
CA GLU A 53 6.06 18.79 -11.45
C GLU A 53 5.27 18.11 -10.33
N ALA A 54 4.60 18.87 -9.48
CA ALA A 54 3.79 18.34 -8.40
C ALA A 54 2.66 17.42 -8.90
N LEU A 55 1.99 17.77 -10.01
CA LEU A 55 1.00 16.91 -10.65
C LEU A 55 1.65 15.62 -11.18
N GLN A 56 2.82 15.70 -11.81
CA GLN A 56 3.51 14.51 -12.30
C GLN A 56 3.89 13.57 -11.16
N GLN A 57 4.43 14.11 -10.06
CA GLN A 57 4.74 13.33 -8.85
C GLN A 57 3.49 12.73 -8.22
N TYR A 58 2.41 13.50 -8.12
CA TYR A 58 1.15 13.02 -7.59
C TYR A 58 0.63 11.81 -8.37
N LEU A 59 0.51 11.92 -9.68
CA LEU A 59 0.06 10.83 -10.54
C LEU A 59 1.00 9.62 -10.47
N PHE A 60 2.31 9.87 -10.51
CA PHE A 60 3.30 8.80 -10.41
C PHE A 60 3.14 8.01 -9.12
N TRP A 61 3.16 8.66 -7.96
CA TRP A 61 3.14 7.98 -6.68
C TRP A 61 1.78 7.35 -6.34
N LEU A 62 0.68 7.99 -6.77
CA LEU A 62 -0.67 7.42 -6.64
C LEU A 62 -0.77 6.05 -7.33
N HIS A 63 -0.20 5.94 -8.54
CA HIS A 63 -0.21 4.70 -9.30
C HIS A 63 0.93 3.74 -8.93
N PHE A 64 2.07 4.26 -8.50
CA PHE A 64 3.22 3.46 -8.09
C PHE A 64 2.90 2.55 -6.90
N ALA A 65 2.11 3.01 -5.96
CA ALA A 65 1.71 2.24 -4.78
C ALA A 65 1.11 0.88 -5.17
N GLU A 66 0.09 0.88 -6.02
CA GLU A 66 -0.62 -0.34 -6.41
C GLU A 66 -0.03 -1.04 -7.64
N GLY A 67 0.58 -0.29 -8.55
CA GLY A 67 1.13 -0.83 -9.79
C GLY A 67 2.53 -1.42 -9.66
N SER A 68 3.36 -0.88 -8.77
CA SER A 68 4.78 -1.24 -8.67
C SER A 68 5.20 -1.76 -7.30
N LEU A 69 4.65 -1.19 -6.22
CA LEU A 69 5.07 -1.55 -4.86
C LEU A 69 4.25 -2.70 -4.27
N MET A 70 2.93 -2.67 -4.39
CA MET A 70 2.04 -3.70 -3.84
C MET A 70 2.21 -5.08 -4.48
N PRO A 71 2.35 -5.26 -5.81
CA PRO A 71 2.43 -6.59 -6.41
C PRO A 71 3.58 -7.45 -5.85
N PRO A 72 4.83 -6.98 -5.77
CA PRO A 72 5.91 -7.77 -5.17
C PRO A 72 5.74 -7.99 -3.66
N LEU A 73 5.10 -7.06 -2.91
CA LEU A 73 4.78 -7.24 -1.50
C LEU A 73 3.76 -8.36 -1.29
N VAL A 74 2.68 -8.34 -2.05
CA VAL A 74 1.64 -9.38 -1.98
C VAL A 74 2.19 -10.72 -2.43
N ALA A 75 2.99 -10.77 -3.49
CA ALA A 75 3.63 -11.99 -3.96
C ALA A 75 4.53 -12.61 -2.87
N ASN A 76 5.36 -11.78 -2.20
CA ASN A 76 6.16 -12.21 -1.06
C ASN A 76 5.29 -12.81 0.05
N LEU A 77 4.22 -12.12 0.45
CA LEU A 77 3.32 -12.59 1.49
C LEU A 77 2.66 -13.93 1.14
N VAL A 78 2.15 -14.05 -0.08
CA VAL A 78 1.47 -15.27 -0.56
C VAL A 78 2.43 -16.44 -0.65
N LEU A 79 3.62 -16.24 -1.22
CA LEU A 79 4.62 -17.28 -1.38
C LEU A 79 5.19 -17.74 -0.02
N GLU A 80 5.40 -16.82 0.92
CA GLU A 80 5.82 -17.19 2.30
C GLU A 80 4.72 -17.97 3.04
N LYS A 81 3.44 -17.58 2.89
CA LYS A 81 2.31 -18.37 3.42
C LYS A 81 2.22 -19.75 2.77
N ALA A 82 2.45 -19.86 1.47
CA ALA A 82 2.50 -21.13 0.76
C ALA A 82 3.64 -22.02 1.27
N ARG A 83 4.84 -21.45 1.53
CA ARG A 83 5.99 -22.12 2.13
C ARG A 83 5.64 -22.73 3.49
N GLN A 84 4.92 -21.97 4.33
CA GLN A 84 4.55 -22.42 5.68
C GLN A 84 3.47 -23.49 5.68
N LYS A 85 2.45 -23.35 4.81
CA LYS A 85 1.25 -24.21 4.78
C LYS A 85 1.33 -25.38 3.83
N GLY A 86 2.08 -25.24 2.71
CA GLY A 86 2.07 -26.18 1.58
C GLY A 86 2.95 -27.42 1.73
N ALA A 87 3.78 -27.51 2.77
CA ALA A 87 4.82 -28.53 2.87
C ALA A 87 4.38 -29.75 3.69
N LYS A 88 3.32 -30.41 3.29
CA LYS A 88 2.93 -31.74 3.82
C LYS A 88 2.85 -32.75 2.68
N PRO A 89 3.54 -33.88 2.72
CA PRO A 89 4.43 -34.42 3.78
C PRO A 89 5.76 -33.67 3.88
N PHE A 90 6.46 -33.83 5.03
CA PHE A 90 7.67 -33.09 5.38
C PHE A 90 8.82 -33.16 4.36
N PHE A 91 8.93 -34.25 3.59
CA PHE A 91 9.97 -34.45 2.57
C PHE A 91 9.75 -33.58 1.32
N ILE A 92 8.57 -32.98 1.14
CA ILE A 92 8.29 -32.04 0.03
C ILE A 92 8.80 -30.64 0.39
N LYS A 93 8.97 -30.32 1.68
CA LYS A 93 9.38 -29.00 2.15
C LYS A 93 10.65 -28.43 1.46
N PRO A 94 11.73 -29.21 1.26
CA PRO A 94 12.90 -28.67 0.55
C PRO A 94 12.60 -28.27 -0.89
N ILE A 95 11.75 -29.03 -1.60
CA ILE A 95 11.36 -28.73 -3.00
C ILE A 95 10.53 -27.46 -3.02
N THR A 96 9.55 -27.34 -2.13
CA THR A 96 8.70 -26.13 -2.03
C THR A 96 9.55 -24.91 -1.70
N ASN A 97 10.48 -25.01 -0.74
CA ASN A 97 11.36 -23.90 -0.40
C ASN A 97 12.20 -23.46 -1.60
N LYS A 98 12.83 -24.40 -2.30
CA LYS A 98 13.66 -24.11 -3.48
C LYS A 98 12.86 -23.43 -4.60
N LEU A 99 11.61 -23.88 -4.82
CA LEU A 99 10.72 -23.26 -5.80
C LEU A 99 10.36 -21.83 -5.41
N VAL A 100 9.95 -21.61 -4.15
CA VAL A 100 9.59 -20.28 -3.64
C VAL A 100 10.81 -19.35 -3.69
N ASP A 101 11.97 -19.81 -3.24
CA ASP A 101 13.22 -19.03 -3.32
C ASP A 101 13.58 -18.69 -4.77
N GLY A 102 13.41 -19.63 -5.69
CA GLY A 102 13.63 -19.40 -7.11
C GLY A 102 12.76 -18.27 -7.66
N ILE A 103 11.45 -18.29 -7.37
CA ILE A 103 10.49 -17.26 -7.82
C ILE A 103 10.80 -15.90 -7.17
N LEU A 104 11.02 -15.89 -5.85
CA LEU A 104 11.28 -14.65 -5.12
C LEU A 104 12.61 -14.02 -5.57
N ASN A 105 13.67 -14.80 -5.71
CA ASN A 105 15.00 -14.29 -6.07
C ASN A 105 15.12 -13.92 -7.55
N ALA A 106 14.38 -14.59 -8.44
CA ALA A 106 14.45 -14.30 -9.87
C ALA A 106 13.71 -13.01 -10.26
N TYR A 107 12.63 -12.66 -9.57
CA TYR A 107 11.77 -11.56 -10.02
C TYR A 107 11.30 -10.63 -8.91
N TYR A 108 10.54 -11.12 -7.94
CA TYR A 108 9.86 -10.25 -6.97
C TYR A 108 10.80 -9.58 -5.98
N GLY A 109 11.83 -10.27 -5.51
CA GLY A 109 12.81 -9.73 -4.57
C GLY A 109 13.62 -8.57 -5.15
N PRO A 110 14.27 -8.74 -6.33
CA PRO A 110 14.98 -7.65 -6.99
C PRO A 110 14.10 -6.44 -7.30
N ASN A 111 12.87 -6.65 -7.79
CA ASN A 111 11.92 -5.57 -8.08
C ASN A 111 11.50 -4.82 -6.81
N LEU A 112 11.19 -5.54 -5.74
CA LEU A 112 10.87 -4.92 -4.46
C LEU A 112 12.06 -4.12 -3.92
N ALA A 113 13.26 -4.69 -3.94
CA ALA A 113 14.47 -4.01 -3.49
C ALA A 113 14.78 -2.75 -4.29
N GLN A 114 14.54 -2.77 -5.61
CA GLN A 114 14.69 -1.59 -6.46
C GLN A 114 13.65 -0.52 -6.11
N SER A 115 12.38 -0.91 -5.97
CA SER A 115 11.30 -0.01 -5.59
C SER A 115 11.55 0.65 -4.23
N LEU A 116 12.01 -0.11 -3.24
CA LEU A 116 12.31 0.42 -1.91
C LEU A 116 13.51 1.39 -1.92
N ARG A 117 14.57 1.08 -2.66
CA ARG A 117 15.70 2.02 -2.80
C ARG A 117 15.27 3.32 -3.47
N TYR A 118 14.38 3.26 -4.46
CA TYR A 118 13.86 4.43 -5.12
C TYR A 118 13.02 5.29 -4.16
N VAL A 119 12.08 4.67 -3.42
CA VAL A 119 11.27 5.35 -2.39
C VAL A 119 12.15 5.95 -1.30
N GLU A 120 13.13 5.22 -0.79
CA GLU A 120 14.08 5.70 0.22
C GLU A 120 14.84 6.93 -0.26
N SER A 121 15.41 6.87 -1.47
CA SER A 121 16.14 7.99 -2.06
C SER A 121 15.25 9.21 -2.26
N TYR A 122 14.01 9.03 -2.66
CA TYR A 122 13.05 10.11 -2.82
C TYR A 122 12.72 10.77 -1.47
N LEU A 123 12.35 9.97 -0.48
CA LEU A 123 11.99 10.46 0.86
C LEU A 123 13.17 11.02 1.66
N ALA A 124 14.42 10.74 1.27
CA ALA A 124 15.59 11.35 1.86
C ALA A 124 15.68 12.87 1.59
N SER A 125 15.05 13.35 0.52
CA SER A 125 15.04 14.76 0.11
C SER A 125 13.65 15.41 0.07
N HIS A 126 12.59 14.62 0.27
CA HIS A 126 11.20 15.10 0.21
C HIS A 126 10.44 14.72 1.47
N THR A 127 9.63 15.65 1.96
CA THR A 127 8.77 15.42 3.12
C THR A 127 7.54 14.59 2.76
N TRP A 128 6.94 14.84 1.60
CA TRP A 128 5.75 14.20 1.06
C TRP A 128 5.99 13.75 -0.39
N PHE A 129 5.09 12.93 -0.92
CA PHE A 129 5.25 12.35 -2.25
C PHE A 129 4.93 13.32 -3.41
N ALA A 130 4.18 14.38 -3.14
CA ALA A 130 3.83 15.33 -4.20
C ALA A 130 3.69 16.77 -3.66
N GLY A 131 4.82 17.47 -3.58
CA GLY A 131 4.88 18.84 -3.08
C GLY A 131 5.20 18.93 -1.59
N ASP A 132 4.87 20.09 -1.00
CA ASP A 132 5.27 20.45 0.37
C ASP A 132 4.26 19.97 1.43
N GLU A 133 3.05 19.60 1.02
CA GLU A 133 1.97 19.12 1.87
C GLU A 133 1.53 17.71 1.46
N PRO A 134 0.93 16.92 2.39
CA PRO A 134 0.45 15.58 2.05
C PRO A 134 -0.72 15.64 1.08
N THR A 135 -0.75 14.68 0.17
CA THR A 135 -1.76 14.56 -0.88
C THR A 135 -2.41 13.16 -0.88
N GLY A 136 -3.32 12.91 -1.81
CA GLY A 136 -3.87 11.58 -2.05
C GLY A 136 -2.80 10.53 -2.39
N ALA A 137 -1.66 10.93 -2.97
CA ALA A 137 -0.52 10.05 -3.19
C ALA A 137 0.04 9.50 -1.86
N ASP A 138 0.12 10.35 -0.82
CA ASP A 138 0.55 9.94 0.51
C ASP A 138 -0.45 8.97 1.16
N VAL A 139 -1.74 9.19 0.95
CA VAL A 139 -2.79 8.25 1.43
C VAL A 139 -2.64 6.88 0.78
N GLN A 140 -2.27 6.83 -0.50
CA GLN A 140 -2.08 5.57 -1.20
C GLN A 140 -0.75 4.90 -0.83
N MET A 141 0.32 5.67 -0.67
CA MET A 141 1.66 5.16 -0.38
C MET A 141 1.83 4.70 1.07
N ILE A 142 1.09 5.24 2.03
CA ILE A 142 1.29 4.88 3.44
C ILE A 142 1.06 3.40 3.70
N PHE A 143 0.01 2.80 3.15
CA PHE A 143 -0.36 1.40 3.41
C PHE A 143 0.76 0.39 3.11
N PRO A 144 1.38 0.35 1.91
CA PRO A 144 2.51 -0.54 1.66
C PRO A 144 3.73 -0.23 2.54
N LEU A 145 4.00 1.04 2.84
CA LEU A 145 5.20 1.42 3.60
C LEU A 145 5.06 1.10 5.10
N GLU A 146 3.90 1.34 5.72
CA GLU A 146 3.67 0.98 7.12
C GLU A 146 3.67 -0.54 7.31
N SER A 147 3.14 -1.32 6.36
CA SER A 147 3.21 -2.78 6.40
C SER A 147 4.65 -3.31 6.35
N LEU A 148 5.52 -2.66 5.58
CA LEU A 148 6.96 -2.96 5.53
C LEU A 148 7.66 -2.64 6.85
N VAL A 149 7.37 -1.48 7.43
CA VAL A 149 7.92 -1.06 8.73
C VAL A 149 7.46 -2.02 9.83
N ALA A 150 6.17 -2.30 9.93
CA ALA A 150 5.60 -3.20 10.93
C ALA A 150 6.15 -4.65 10.81
N SER A 151 6.40 -5.12 9.57
CA SER A 151 7.01 -6.44 9.35
C SER A 151 8.53 -6.50 9.61
N GLY A 152 9.16 -5.37 9.94
CA GLY A 152 10.61 -5.25 10.14
C GLY A 152 11.43 -5.31 8.84
N LYS A 153 10.80 -5.31 7.67
CA LYS A 153 11.48 -5.36 6.36
C LYS A 153 12.06 -4.01 5.92
N ALA A 154 11.71 -2.93 6.62
CA ALA A 154 12.20 -1.58 6.34
C ALA A 154 13.33 -1.13 7.29
N LYS A 155 14.03 -2.05 7.97
CA LYS A 155 15.07 -1.71 8.97
C LYS A 155 16.21 -0.86 8.42
N ASP A 156 16.59 -1.07 7.18
CA ASP A 156 17.70 -0.38 6.51
C ASP A 156 17.25 0.87 5.74
N PHE A 157 15.97 1.26 5.86
CA PHE A 157 15.35 2.37 5.13
C PHE A 157 14.90 3.46 6.11
N ALA A 158 15.83 4.31 6.50
CA ALA A 158 15.60 5.33 7.54
C ALA A 158 14.60 6.42 7.11
N ALA A 159 14.63 6.83 5.84
CA ALA A 159 13.71 7.84 5.32
C ALA A 159 12.26 7.30 5.25
N ILE A 160 12.09 6.04 4.84
CA ILE A 160 10.79 5.36 4.86
C ILE A 160 10.25 5.28 6.30
N GLN A 161 11.08 4.87 7.27
CA GLN A 161 10.67 4.82 8.68
C GLN A 161 10.27 6.22 9.20
N GLY A 162 11.07 7.25 8.85
CA GLY A 162 10.78 8.63 9.20
C GLY A 162 9.46 9.14 8.61
N TYR A 163 9.17 8.78 7.36
CA TYR A 163 7.93 9.10 6.69
C TYR A 163 6.73 8.43 7.39
N VAL A 164 6.78 7.13 7.63
CA VAL A 164 5.71 6.40 8.32
C VAL A 164 5.44 7.01 9.70
N LYS A 165 6.49 7.29 10.48
CA LYS A 165 6.35 7.95 11.78
C LYS A 165 5.68 9.33 11.65
N ARG A 166 6.02 10.10 10.61
CA ARG A 166 5.41 11.41 10.35
C ARG A 166 3.92 11.29 10.03
N VAL A 167 3.54 10.34 9.18
CA VAL A 167 2.13 10.10 8.85
C VAL A 167 1.35 9.65 10.09
N HIS A 168 1.89 8.70 10.86
CA HIS A 168 1.26 8.20 12.08
C HIS A 168 1.07 9.30 13.15
N ALA A 169 1.94 10.30 13.20
CA ALA A 169 1.81 11.42 14.12
C ALA A 169 0.74 12.44 13.72
N ARG A 170 0.16 12.34 12.51
CA ARG A 170 -0.87 13.30 12.05
C ARG A 170 -2.18 13.12 12.83
N PRO A 171 -2.81 14.22 13.26
CA PRO A 171 -4.10 14.14 13.95
C PRO A 171 -5.17 13.39 13.16
N ALA A 172 -5.22 13.57 11.83
CA ALA A 172 -6.18 12.88 10.97
C ALA A 172 -5.96 11.36 10.95
N TYR A 173 -4.70 10.88 10.95
CA TYR A 173 -4.37 9.47 11.04
C TYR A 173 -4.81 8.89 12.40
N GLN A 174 -4.50 9.59 13.49
CA GLN A 174 -4.91 9.19 14.85
C GLN A 174 -6.43 9.14 15.01
N GLN A 175 -7.15 10.10 14.41
CA GLN A 175 -8.62 10.08 14.40
C GLN A 175 -9.17 8.89 13.59
N ALA A 176 -8.54 8.53 12.47
CA ALA A 176 -8.92 7.37 11.68
C ALA A 176 -8.73 6.07 12.46
N LEU A 177 -7.61 5.92 13.18
CA LEU A 177 -7.36 4.78 14.06
C LEU A 177 -8.42 4.68 15.17
N ALA A 178 -8.73 5.79 15.83
CA ALA A 178 -9.73 5.81 16.89
C ALA A 178 -11.13 5.40 16.41
N LYS A 179 -11.47 5.69 15.15
CA LYS A 179 -12.73 5.29 14.52
C LYS A 179 -12.72 3.88 13.93
N GLY A 180 -11.59 3.47 13.38
CA GLY A 180 -11.44 2.20 12.66
C GLY A 180 -11.23 0.98 13.57
N GLY A 181 -10.84 1.18 14.82
CA GLY A 181 -10.52 0.10 15.75
C GLY A 181 -9.10 -0.44 15.57
N GLU A 182 -8.88 -1.70 15.98
CA GLU A 182 -7.56 -2.32 15.90
C GLU A 182 -7.02 -2.37 14.46
N TYR A 183 -5.79 -1.92 14.30
CA TYR A 183 -5.08 -1.90 13.03
C TYR A 183 -3.69 -2.51 13.16
N ALA A 184 -3.40 -3.50 12.32
CA ALA A 184 -2.22 -4.35 12.46
C ALA A 184 -0.87 -3.64 12.22
N TYR A 185 -0.88 -2.43 11.66
CA TYR A 185 0.33 -1.71 11.25
C TYR A 185 0.52 -0.37 12.00
N ALA A 186 -0.36 -0.05 12.95
CA ALA A 186 -0.26 1.16 13.78
C ALA A 186 0.58 0.95 15.03
#